data_1362f2a045cb042570e2cd190a159604
#
_entry.id   1362f2a045cb042570e2cd190a159604
#
_cell.length_a   1.000
_cell.length_b   1.000
_cell.length_c   1.000
_cell.angle_alpha   90.00
_cell.angle_beta   90.00
_cell.angle_gamma   90.00
#
_symmetry.space_group_name_H-M   'P 1'
#
loop_
_entity.id
_entity.type
_entity.pdbx_description
1 polymer ?
#
loop_
_entity_poly.entity_id
_entity_poly.type
_entity_poly.pdbx_seq_one_letter_code
_entity_poly.pdbx_strand_id
1 'polypeptide(L)'
;MLNKDYYIILSMLETIEKIVRYTSGYHSAEELYKNDRDFDAAMMNFIVIGEQVGKLTDDLKLKNKQINWQKIYSLRNILAHHYFGINVDIVWQIISIDLPKLKNELQNLENLTLD
;
A
#
# COMPACT_ATOMS: atom_id res chain seq x y z
N MET A 1 -0.32 19.18 9.89
CA MET A 1 0.05 18.48 8.63
C MET A 1 0.02 19.47 7.47
N LEU A 2 1.02 19.41 6.62
CA LEU A 2 1.02 20.22 5.40
C LEU A 2 -0.05 19.73 4.43
N ASN A 3 -0.65 20.68 3.66
CA ASN A 3 -1.67 20.31 2.67
C ASN A 3 -1.17 19.25 1.69
N LYS A 4 0.10 19.35 1.28
CA LYS A 4 0.71 18.35 0.40
C LYS A 4 0.61 16.95 0.99
N ASP A 5 1.00 16.78 2.25
CA ASP A 5 0.97 15.48 2.91
C ASP A 5 -0.46 14.95 3.05
N TYR A 6 -1.40 15.84 3.38
CA TYR A 6 -2.81 15.48 3.49
C TYR A 6 -3.34 14.88 2.17
N TYR A 7 -3.09 15.54 1.05
CA TYR A 7 -3.57 15.07 -0.25
C TYR A 7 -2.88 13.77 -0.67
N ILE A 8 -1.60 13.59 -0.32
CA ILE A 8 -0.92 12.34 -0.60
C ILE A 8 -1.55 11.20 0.21
N ILE A 9 -1.88 11.43 1.49
CA ILE A 9 -2.53 10.43 2.33
C ILE A 9 -3.90 10.06 1.75
N LEU A 10 -4.70 11.02 1.30
CA LEU A 10 -5.97 10.74 0.64
C LEU A 10 -5.75 9.88 -0.61
N SER A 11 -4.75 10.21 -1.40
CA SER A 11 -4.42 9.46 -2.60
C SER A 11 -3.97 8.03 -2.27
N MET A 12 -3.21 7.86 -1.18
CA MET A 12 -2.80 6.53 -0.72
C MET A 12 -4.01 5.69 -0.32
N LEU A 13 -4.98 6.29 0.37
CA LEU A 13 -6.22 5.60 0.75
C LEU A 13 -7.00 5.14 -0.48
N GLU A 14 -7.07 5.97 -1.52
CA GLU A 14 -7.69 5.59 -2.78
C GLU A 14 -6.96 4.42 -3.45
N THR A 15 -5.63 4.43 -3.42
CA THR A 15 -4.83 3.35 -3.97
C THR A 15 -5.07 2.04 -3.23
N ILE A 16 -5.18 2.10 -1.90
CA ILE A 16 -5.51 0.93 -1.09
C ILE A 16 -6.88 0.36 -1.48
N GLU A 17 -7.87 1.22 -1.68
CA GLU A 17 -9.21 0.78 -2.10
C GLU A 17 -9.18 0.08 -3.46
N LYS A 18 -8.34 0.53 -4.38
CA LYS A 18 -8.17 -0.14 -5.67
C LYS A 18 -7.61 -1.55 -5.48
N ILE A 19 -6.59 -1.71 -4.64
CA ILE A 19 -6.01 -3.03 -4.37
C ILE A 19 -7.06 -3.95 -3.77
N VAL A 20 -7.84 -3.45 -2.81
CA VAL A 20 -8.91 -4.22 -2.18
C VAL A 20 -9.91 -4.70 -3.23
N ARG A 21 -10.34 -3.83 -4.13
CA ARG A 21 -11.29 -4.19 -5.20
C ARG A 21 -10.74 -5.30 -6.09
N TYR A 22 -9.46 -5.23 -6.45
CA TYR A 22 -8.87 -6.22 -7.34
C TYR A 22 -8.63 -7.56 -6.65
N THR A 23 -8.56 -7.59 -5.32
CA THR A 23 -8.12 -8.78 -4.59
C THR A 23 -9.19 -9.39 -3.69
N SER A 24 -10.31 -8.70 -3.46
CA SER A 24 -11.31 -9.12 -2.47
C SER A 24 -12.05 -10.41 -2.82
N GLY A 25 -12.11 -10.78 -4.10
CA GLY A 25 -12.80 -11.98 -4.54
C GLY A 25 -11.99 -13.26 -4.42
N TYR A 26 -10.74 -13.19 -3.97
CA TYR A 26 -9.84 -14.34 -3.90
C TYR A 26 -9.63 -14.81 -2.48
N HIS A 27 -9.45 -16.14 -2.32
CA HIS A 27 -9.34 -16.78 -1.00
C HIS A 27 -7.93 -17.30 -0.70
N SER A 28 -7.01 -17.20 -1.67
CA SER A 28 -5.64 -17.67 -1.49
C SER A 28 -4.68 -16.94 -2.42
N ALA A 29 -3.39 -16.97 -2.06
CA ALA A 29 -2.33 -16.40 -2.88
C ALA A 29 -2.31 -17.01 -4.28
N GLU A 30 -2.43 -18.33 -4.35
CA GLU A 30 -2.40 -19.08 -5.59
C GLU A 30 -3.57 -18.70 -6.50
N GLU A 31 -4.76 -18.59 -5.93
CA GLU A 31 -5.96 -18.21 -6.67
C GLU A 31 -5.83 -16.83 -7.30
N LEU A 32 -5.32 -15.85 -6.54
CA LEU A 32 -5.07 -14.52 -7.05
C LEU A 32 -3.99 -14.54 -8.16
N TYR A 33 -2.89 -15.25 -7.92
CA TYR A 33 -1.79 -15.32 -8.86
C TYR A 33 -2.21 -15.89 -10.23
N LYS A 34 -3.17 -16.81 -10.24
CA LYS A 34 -3.69 -17.41 -11.48
C LYS A 34 -4.51 -16.42 -12.31
N ASN A 35 -4.98 -15.35 -11.72
CA ASN A 35 -5.70 -14.31 -12.44
C ASN A 35 -4.73 -13.17 -12.77
N ASP A 36 -4.11 -13.23 -13.93
CA ASP A 36 -3.09 -12.27 -14.35
C ASP A 36 -3.55 -10.83 -14.28
N ARG A 37 -4.78 -10.58 -14.72
CA ARG A 37 -5.31 -9.22 -14.76
C ARG A 37 -5.39 -8.61 -13.35
N ASP A 38 -6.01 -9.31 -12.42
CA ASP A 38 -6.20 -8.79 -11.08
C ASP A 38 -4.90 -8.77 -10.28
N PHE A 39 -4.05 -9.79 -10.48
CA PHE A 39 -2.74 -9.81 -9.87
C PHE A 39 -1.88 -8.64 -10.34
N ASP A 40 -1.79 -8.44 -11.65
CA ASP A 40 -0.96 -7.36 -12.20
C ASP A 40 -1.50 -5.98 -11.81
N ALA A 41 -2.83 -5.82 -11.77
CA ALA A 41 -3.44 -4.57 -11.33
C ALA A 41 -3.09 -4.27 -9.86
N ALA A 42 -3.14 -5.27 -8.99
CA ALA A 42 -2.75 -5.12 -7.59
C ALA A 42 -1.27 -4.75 -7.48
N MET A 43 -0.41 -5.43 -8.23
CA MET A 43 1.03 -5.17 -8.22
C MET A 43 1.35 -3.74 -8.65
N MET A 44 0.73 -3.24 -9.71
CA MET A 44 0.93 -1.87 -10.16
C MET A 44 0.57 -0.88 -9.05
N ASN A 45 -0.51 -1.12 -8.33
CA ASN A 45 -0.95 -0.22 -7.26
C ASN A 45 -0.05 -0.29 -6.02
N PHE A 46 0.63 -1.41 -5.77
CA PHE A 46 1.67 -1.45 -4.74
C PHE A 46 2.86 -0.56 -5.10
N ILE A 47 3.24 -0.53 -6.38
CA ILE A 47 4.29 0.40 -6.85
C ILE A 47 3.84 1.84 -6.59
N VAL A 48 2.58 2.16 -6.89
CA VAL A 48 2.03 3.50 -6.67
C VAL A 48 2.10 3.89 -5.19
N ILE A 49 1.72 2.98 -4.28
CA ILE A 49 1.81 3.26 -2.82
C ILE A 49 3.26 3.58 -2.43
N GLY A 50 4.23 2.79 -2.91
CA GLY A 50 5.64 3.04 -2.62
C GLY A 50 6.09 4.42 -3.10
N GLU A 51 5.68 4.83 -4.28
CA GLU A 51 5.98 6.15 -4.82
C GLU A 51 5.31 7.26 -3.99
N GLN A 52 4.07 7.05 -3.56
CA GLN A 52 3.34 8.03 -2.75
C GLN A 52 4.03 8.26 -1.41
N VAL A 53 4.48 7.19 -0.74
CA VAL A 53 5.24 7.31 0.51
C VAL A 53 6.51 8.13 0.29
N GLY A 54 7.18 7.92 -0.82
CA GLY A 54 8.39 8.66 -1.16
C GLY A 54 8.18 10.17 -1.29
N LYS A 55 6.94 10.60 -1.53
CA LYS A 55 6.58 12.02 -1.68
C LYS A 55 6.14 12.69 -0.39
N LEU A 56 5.90 11.92 0.68
CA LEU A 56 5.57 12.48 1.98
C LEU A 56 6.79 13.17 2.58
N THR A 57 6.56 14.24 3.36
CA THR A 57 7.65 14.95 4.02
C THR A 57 8.28 14.10 5.12
N ASP A 58 9.56 14.33 5.39
CA ASP A 58 10.26 13.67 6.47
C ASP A 58 9.66 14.03 7.83
N ASP A 59 9.19 15.27 7.97
CA ASP A 59 8.55 15.75 9.19
C ASP A 59 7.33 14.88 9.57
N LEU A 60 6.45 14.61 8.61
CA LEU A 60 5.30 13.76 8.84
C LEU A 60 5.72 12.36 9.26
N LYS A 61 6.71 11.79 8.57
CA LYS A 61 7.19 10.43 8.86
C LYS A 61 7.81 10.34 10.25
N LEU A 62 8.59 11.34 10.64
CA LEU A 62 9.23 11.38 11.96
C LEU A 62 8.21 11.53 13.08
N LYS A 63 7.13 12.26 12.87
CA LYS A 63 6.07 12.44 13.85
C LYS A 63 5.15 11.22 13.96
N ASN A 64 5.24 10.28 13.05
CA ASN A 64 4.35 9.11 12.99
C ASN A 64 5.14 7.82 12.79
N LYS A 65 6.13 7.60 13.67
CA LYS A 65 7.05 6.46 13.58
C LYS A 65 6.39 5.10 13.84
N GLN A 66 5.17 5.09 14.37
CA GLN A 66 4.40 3.86 14.55
C GLN A 66 4.05 3.21 13.21
N ILE A 67 4.03 4.00 12.13
CA ILE A 67 3.84 3.48 10.79
C ILE A 67 5.21 3.12 10.21
N ASN A 68 5.37 1.91 9.70
CA ASN A 68 6.63 1.48 9.11
C ASN A 68 6.74 1.99 7.66
N TRP A 69 7.10 3.26 7.52
CA TRP A 69 7.20 3.93 6.22
C TRP A 69 8.21 3.25 5.29
N GLN A 70 9.32 2.78 5.84
CA GLN A 70 10.36 2.12 5.05
C GLN A 70 9.85 0.83 4.42
N LYS A 71 9.08 0.04 5.15
CA LYS A 71 8.49 -1.18 4.64
C LYS A 71 7.54 -0.89 3.47
N ILE A 72 6.71 0.14 3.62
CA ILE A 72 5.77 0.55 2.57
C ILE A 72 6.53 1.04 1.33
N TYR A 73 7.53 1.88 1.54
CA TYR A 73 8.36 2.39 0.44
C TYR A 73 9.02 1.24 -0.33
N SER A 74 9.46 0.19 0.38
CA SER A 74 10.14 -0.95 -0.23
C SER A 74 9.24 -1.82 -1.11
N LEU A 75 7.92 -1.64 -1.05
CA LEU A 75 6.99 -2.42 -1.88
C LEU A 75 7.29 -2.26 -3.36
N ARG A 76 7.68 -1.06 -3.79
CA ARG A 76 8.04 -0.84 -5.19
C ARG A 76 9.24 -1.69 -5.63
N ASN A 77 10.19 -1.96 -4.71
CA ASN A 77 11.36 -2.78 -5.02
C ASN A 77 11.00 -4.26 -5.11
N ILE A 78 10.12 -4.73 -4.24
CA ILE A 78 9.60 -6.10 -4.29
C ILE A 78 8.99 -6.35 -5.66
N LEU A 79 8.29 -5.37 -6.22
CA LEU A 79 7.58 -5.51 -7.48
C LEU A 79 8.47 -5.29 -8.70
N ALA A 80 9.55 -4.52 -8.57
CA ALA A 80 10.54 -4.39 -9.63
C ALA A 80 11.18 -5.76 -9.94
N HIS A 81 11.19 -6.67 -8.98
CA HIS A 81 11.71 -8.03 -9.14
C HIS A 81 10.60 -9.06 -9.38
N HIS A 82 9.37 -8.63 -9.59
CA HIS A 82 8.20 -9.48 -9.78
C HIS A 82 8.41 -10.55 -10.86
N TYR A 83 9.01 -10.18 -11.98
CA TYR A 83 9.18 -11.12 -13.11
C TYR A 83 10.26 -12.16 -12.88
N PHE A 84 11.00 -12.07 -11.78
CA PHE A 84 12.13 -12.94 -11.47
C PHE A 84 11.92 -13.79 -10.22
N GLY A 85 10.67 -14.02 -9.84
CA GLY A 85 10.34 -14.95 -8.77
C GLY A 85 9.83 -14.29 -7.51
N ILE A 86 8.80 -13.44 -7.65
CA ILE A 86 8.12 -12.90 -6.49
C ILE A 86 7.53 -14.04 -5.65
N ASN A 87 7.63 -13.91 -4.34
CA ASN A 87 6.96 -14.84 -3.43
C ASN A 87 5.52 -14.39 -3.27
N VAL A 88 4.58 -15.10 -3.91
CA VAL A 88 3.16 -14.75 -3.88
C VAL A 88 2.55 -14.86 -2.49
N ASP A 89 3.11 -15.70 -1.61
CA ASP A 89 2.64 -15.81 -0.24
C ASP A 89 2.94 -14.54 0.55
N ILE A 90 4.09 -13.90 0.29
CA ILE A 90 4.44 -12.62 0.90
C ILE A 90 3.46 -11.54 0.42
N VAL A 91 3.15 -11.52 -0.87
CA VAL A 91 2.17 -10.57 -1.43
C VAL A 91 0.81 -10.76 -0.76
N TRP A 92 0.38 -12.02 -0.62
CA TRP A 92 -0.89 -12.33 0.03
C TRP A 92 -0.93 -11.87 1.48
N GLN A 93 0.17 -12.05 2.21
CA GLN A 93 0.30 -11.58 3.58
C GLN A 93 0.16 -10.05 3.65
N ILE A 94 0.79 -9.35 2.72
CA ILE A 94 0.68 -7.89 2.65
C ILE A 94 -0.78 -7.47 2.44
N ILE A 95 -1.47 -8.11 1.49
CA ILE A 95 -2.87 -7.81 1.18
C ILE A 95 -3.78 -8.10 2.37
N SER A 96 -3.55 -9.23 3.04
CA SER A 96 -4.47 -9.73 4.07
C SER A 96 -4.23 -9.11 5.44
N ILE A 97 -3.00 -8.74 5.75
CA ILE A 97 -2.60 -8.29 7.10
C ILE A 97 -2.08 -6.85 7.08
N ASP A 98 -1.07 -6.58 6.26
CA ASP A 98 -0.38 -5.29 6.32
C ASP A 98 -1.22 -4.15 5.76
N LEU A 99 -1.95 -4.40 4.67
CA LEU A 99 -2.73 -3.37 3.99
C LEU A 99 -3.91 -2.87 4.83
N PRO A 100 -4.72 -3.75 5.48
CA PRO A 100 -5.78 -3.29 6.37
C PRO A 100 -5.25 -2.46 7.54
N LYS A 101 -4.10 -2.85 8.09
CA LYS A 101 -3.45 -2.12 9.18
C LYS A 101 -3.04 -0.73 8.71
N LEU A 102 -2.38 -0.65 7.54
CA LEU A 102 -1.95 0.62 6.96
C LEU A 102 -3.16 1.53 6.70
N LYS A 103 -4.23 0.98 6.15
CA LYS A 103 -5.45 1.74 5.90
C LYS A 103 -5.95 2.41 7.18
N ASN A 104 -6.03 1.64 8.26
CA ASN A 104 -6.48 2.16 9.55
C ASN A 104 -5.55 3.25 10.08
N GLU A 105 -4.24 3.05 9.98
CA GLU A 105 -3.26 4.04 10.42
C GLU A 105 -3.36 5.34 9.62
N LEU A 106 -3.53 5.25 8.30
CA LEU A 106 -3.67 6.43 7.45
C LEU A 106 -5.00 7.16 7.68
N GLN A 107 -6.07 6.43 7.95
CA GLN A 107 -7.36 7.03 8.29
C GLN A 107 -7.28 7.82 9.59
N ASN A 108 -6.53 7.33 10.56
CA ASN A 108 -6.32 8.05 11.82
C ASN A 108 -5.58 9.37 11.58
N LEU A 109 -4.60 9.38 10.70
CA LEU A 109 -3.88 10.61 10.34
C LEU A 109 -4.80 11.60 9.63
N GLU A 110 -5.65 11.13 8.72
CA GLU A 110 -6.64 11.95 8.01
C GLU A 110 -7.58 12.61 9.00
N ASN A 111 -8.11 11.85 9.96
CA ASN A 111 -9.05 12.35 10.95
C ASN A 111 -8.42 13.45 11.83
N LEU A 112 -7.15 13.27 12.22
CA LEU A 112 -6.43 14.28 13.00
C LEU A 112 -6.27 15.60 12.23
N THR A 113 -6.17 15.53 10.92
CA THR A 113 -6.02 16.72 10.07
C THR A 113 -7.33 17.49 9.94
N LEU A 114 -8.45 16.77 9.93
CA LEU A 114 -9.77 17.38 9.80
C LEU A 114 -10.23 18.07 11.08
N ASP A 115 -9.68 17.70 12.20
CA ASP A 115 -9.96 18.34 13.49
C ASP A 115 -9.21 19.65 13.65
#